data_1cf446a5d455bb4f1ebda0467daadf90
#
_entry.id   1cf446a5d455bb4f1ebda0467daadf90
#
_cell.length_a   1.000
_cell.length_b   1.000
_cell.length_c   1.000
_cell.angle_alpha   90.00
_cell.angle_beta   90.00
_cell.angle_gamma   90.00
#
_symmetry.space_group_name_H-M   'P 1'
#
loop_
_entity.id
_entity.type
_entity.pdbx_description
1 polymer ?
#
loop_
_entity_poly.entity_id
_entity_poly.type
_entity_poly.pdbx_seq_one_letter_code
_entity_poly.pdbx_strand_id
1 'polypeptide(L)' 'MTNTQNLGQTVTALRKSRSITQEQLADALGISSQSVSKWETGVSHS' A
#
# COMPACT_ATOMS: atom_id res chain seq x y z
N MET A 1 -12.81 -5.59 12.27
CA MET A 1 -12.27 -6.77 11.64
C MET A 1 -11.49 -6.40 10.40
N THR A 2 -10.26 -6.78 10.35
CA THR A 2 -9.38 -6.41 9.27
C THR A 2 -9.35 -7.49 8.21
N ASN A 3 -9.29 -7.08 6.97
CA ASN A 3 -9.04 -8.03 5.90
C ASN A 3 -8.10 -7.38 4.90
N THR A 4 -7.54 -8.22 4.05
CA THR A 4 -6.50 -7.79 3.14
C THR A 4 -6.99 -6.83 2.08
N GLN A 5 -8.25 -6.88 1.75
CA GLN A 5 -8.80 -5.94 0.78
C GLN A 5 -8.79 -4.53 1.33
N ASN A 6 -9.09 -4.40 2.61
CA ASN A 6 -9.08 -3.09 3.24
C ASN A 6 -7.66 -2.56 3.39
N LEU A 7 -6.70 -3.47 3.52
CA LEU A 7 -5.31 -3.05 3.63
C LEU A 7 -4.88 -2.25 2.42
N GLY A 8 -5.19 -2.74 1.22
CA GLY A 8 -4.82 -2.03 0.02
C GLY A 8 -5.44 -0.66 -0.05
N GLN A 9 -6.72 -0.57 0.26
CA GLN A 9 -7.41 0.72 0.24
C GLN A 9 -6.87 1.65 1.32
N THR A 10 -6.55 1.12 2.47
CA THR A 10 -6.00 1.92 3.56
C THR A 10 -4.64 2.48 3.17
N VAL A 11 -3.80 1.65 2.58
CA VAL A 11 -2.48 2.09 2.16
C VAL A 11 -2.60 3.18 1.10
N THR A 12 -3.47 2.99 0.14
CA THR A 12 -3.67 3.97 -0.91
C THR A 12 -4.15 5.30 -0.33
N ALA A 13 -5.12 5.23 0.57
CA ALA A 13 -5.68 6.44 1.17
C ALA A 13 -4.63 7.17 1.99
N LEU A 14 -3.85 6.43 2.77
CA LEU A 14 -2.81 7.03 3.57
C LEU A 14 -1.78 7.72 2.69
N ARG A 15 -1.36 7.03 1.64
CA ARG A 15 -0.37 7.59 0.73
C ARG A 15 -0.88 8.88 0.09
N LYS A 16 -2.11 8.84 -0.38
CA LYS A 16 -2.68 10.01 -1.05
C LYS A 16 -2.90 11.17 -0.09
N SER A 17 -3.28 10.86 1.13
CA SER A 17 -3.50 11.91 2.12
C SER A 17 -2.20 12.64 2.44
N ARG A 18 -1.07 12.00 2.22
CA ARG A 18 0.24 12.60 2.46
C ARG A 18 0.89 13.09 1.17
N SER A 19 0.21 12.92 0.06
CA SER A 19 0.72 13.36 -1.25
C SER A 19 2.08 12.76 -1.56
N ILE A 20 2.23 11.48 -1.27
CA ILE A 20 3.50 10.78 -1.54
C ILE A 20 3.26 9.69 -2.56
N THR A 21 4.36 9.27 -3.20
CA THR A 21 4.32 8.20 -4.17
C THR A 21 4.43 6.85 -3.47
N GLN A 22 4.15 5.78 -4.23
CA GLN A 22 4.37 4.43 -3.71
C GLN A 22 5.82 4.23 -3.29
N GLU A 23 6.72 4.77 -4.07
CA GLU A 23 8.14 4.63 -3.80
C GLU A 23 8.51 5.33 -2.49
N GLN A 24 7.96 6.51 -2.28
CA GLN A 24 8.23 7.25 -1.06
C GLN A 24 7.68 6.52 0.16
N LEU A 25 6.49 5.97 0.02
CA LEU A 25 5.91 5.21 1.12
C LEU A 25 6.73 3.97 1.42
N ALA A 26 7.14 3.26 0.38
CA ALA A 26 7.94 2.06 0.56
C ALA A 26 9.24 2.37 1.28
N ASP A 27 9.87 3.47 0.90
CA ASP A 27 11.11 3.87 1.52
C ASP A 27 10.91 4.16 3.01
N ALA A 28 9.82 4.83 3.33
CA ALA A 28 9.52 5.14 4.72
C ALA A 28 9.28 3.88 5.55
N LEU A 29 8.72 2.86 4.93
CA LEU A 29 8.42 1.61 5.61
C LEU A 29 9.58 0.62 5.59
N GLY A 30 10.62 0.91 4.81
CA GLY A 30 11.75 0.00 4.68
C GLY A 30 11.45 -1.22 3.84
N ILE A 31 10.57 -1.10 2.88
CA ILE A 31 10.20 -2.19 1.98
C ILE A 31 10.34 -1.72 0.54
N SER A 32 10.14 -2.63 -0.39
CA SER A 32 10.23 -2.29 -1.80
C SER A 32 8.92 -1.65 -2.27
N SER A 33 9.04 -0.81 -3.30
CA SER A 33 7.85 -0.21 -3.89
C SER A 33 6.95 -1.26 -4.52
N GLN A 34 7.52 -2.38 -4.92
CA GLN A 34 6.73 -3.48 -5.45
C GLN A 34 5.79 -4.03 -4.39
N SER A 35 6.23 -4.09 -3.15
CA SER A 35 5.37 -4.54 -2.05
C SER A 35 4.19 -3.60 -1.88
N VAL A 36 4.45 -2.30 -1.90
CA VAL A 36 3.36 -1.33 -1.78
C VAL A 36 2.39 -1.47 -2.95
N SER A 37 2.92 -1.64 -4.15
CA SER A 37 2.07 -1.80 -5.32
C SER A 37 1.18 -3.03 -5.18
N LYS A 38 1.73 -4.12 -4.69
CA LYS A 38 0.95 -5.34 -4.49
C LYS A 38 -0.17 -5.12 -3.49
N TRP A 39 0.13 -4.41 -2.42
CA TRP A 39 -0.89 -4.12 -1.43
C TRP A 39 -2.04 -3.34 -2.05
N GLU A 40 -1.71 -2.33 -2.85
CA GLU A 40 -2.72 -1.46 -3.41
C GLU A 40 -3.53 -2.16 -4.49
N THR A 41 -2.98 -3.14 -5.15
CA THR A 41 -3.70 -3.86 -6.19
C THR A 41 -4.47 -5.07 -5.66
N GLY A 42 -4.31 -5.40 -4.40
CA GLY A 42 -5.10 -6.47 -3.81
C GLY A 42 -4.67 -7.83 -4.27
N VAL A 43 -3.43 -8.17 -4.07
CA VAL A 43 -2.88 -9.43 -4.57
C VAL A 43 -3.28 -10.63 -3.76
N SER A 44 -4.05 -10.44 -2.73
CA SER A 44 -4.38 -11.55 -1.86
C SER A 44 -5.17 -12.63 -2.57
N HIS A 45 -5.78 -12.32 -3.64
CA HIS A 45 -6.51 -13.34 -4.38
C HIS A 45 -5.52 -14.22 -5.12
N SER A 46 -5.83 -15.40 -5.22
CA SER A 46 -4.95 -16.33 -5.94
C SER A 46 -5.30 -16.41 -7.40
#